data_7554364df2c3e6c3deeac2e579e68a5f
#
_entry.id   7554364df2c3e6c3deeac2e579e68a5f
#
_cell.length_a   1.000
_cell.length_b   1.000
_cell.length_c   1.000
_cell.angle_alpha   90.00
_cell.angle_beta   90.00
_cell.angle_gamma   90.00
#
_symmetry.space_group_name_H-M   'P 1'
#
loop_
_entity.id
_entity.type
_entity.pdbx_description
1 polymer ?
#
loop_
_entity_poly.entity_id
_entity_poly.type
_entity_poly.pdbx_seq_one_letter_code
_entity_poly.pdbx_strand_id
1 'polypeptide(L)' 'MELSVEEKIVKAAKEVFLKNGYNETNMADIAEVVGLTRPTLNYYFRTKERLFQAVFSEILRCFIPKIKSLISADLPL' A
#
# COMPACT_ATOMS: atom_id res chain seq x y z
N MET A 1 -9.03 8.90 -14.68
CA MET A 1 -7.66 9.15 -14.29
C MET A 1 -6.91 7.87 -14.07
N GLU A 2 -5.75 7.77 -14.70
CA GLU A 2 -4.96 6.56 -14.58
C GLU A 2 -4.07 6.59 -13.36
N LEU A 3 -3.99 5.45 -12.71
CA LEU A 3 -3.06 5.30 -11.60
C LEU A 3 -1.66 5.08 -12.15
N SER A 4 -0.66 5.58 -11.44
CA SER A 4 0.72 5.28 -11.78
C SER A 4 0.99 3.80 -11.49
N VAL A 5 2.09 3.30 -12.02
CA VAL A 5 2.46 1.90 -11.79
C VAL A 5 2.64 1.66 -10.29
N GLU A 6 3.28 2.60 -9.59
CA GLU A 6 3.48 2.46 -8.17
C GLU A 6 2.16 2.40 -7.41
N GLU A 7 1.21 3.23 -7.80
CA GLU A 7 -0.10 3.21 -7.16
C GLU A 7 -0.83 1.91 -7.40
N LYS A 8 -0.71 1.37 -8.60
CA LYS A 8 -1.31 0.07 -8.91
C LYS A 8 -0.70 -1.03 -8.04
N ILE A 9 0.61 -0.99 -7.88
CA ILE A 9 1.32 -1.96 -7.04
C ILE A 9 0.84 -1.86 -5.61
N VAL A 10 0.78 -0.65 -5.07
CA VAL A 10 0.37 -0.44 -3.69
C VAL A 10 -1.06 -0.92 -3.47
N LYS A 11 -1.92 -0.60 -4.42
CA LYS A 11 -3.33 -1.00 -4.33
C LYS A 11 -3.46 -2.52 -4.32
N ALA A 12 -2.76 -3.19 -5.23
CA ALA A 12 -2.80 -4.64 -5.29
C ALA A 12 -2.19 -5.26 -4.04
N ALA A 13 -1.06 -4.71 -3.58
CA ALA A 13 -0.41 -5.21 -2.38
C ALA A 13 -1.32 -5.09 -1.16
N LYS A 14 -2.03 -3.97 -1.06
CA LYS A 14 -2.96 -3.77 0.04
C LYS A 14 -4.00 -4.89 0.09
N GLU A 15 -4.57 -5.21 -1.06
CA GLU A 15 -5.58 -6.27 -1.12
C GLU A 15 -5.00 -7.62 -0.76
N VAL A 16 -3.81 -7.93 -1.26
CA VAL A 16 -3.17 -9.21 -0.99
C VAL A 16 -2.81 -9.32 0.48
N PHE A 17 -2.26 -8.25 1.06
CA PHE A 17 -1.92 -8.26 2.48
C PHE A 17 -3.16 -8.43 3.36
N LEU A 18 -4.25 -7.78 3.00
CA LEU A 18 -5.49 -7.91 3.78
C LEU A 18 -6.09 -9.29 3.65
N LYS A 19 -5.94 -9.90 2.49
CA LYS A 19 -6.53 -11.21 2.24
C LYS A 19 -5.71 -12.33 2.86
N ASN A 20 -4.39 -12.29 2.68
CA ASN A 20 -3.52 -13.40 3.09
C ASN A 20 -2.72 -13.13 4.35
N GLY A 21 -2.61 -11.88 4.76
CA GLY A 21 -1.75 -11.50 5.86
C GLY A 21 -0.35 -11.19 5.38
N TYR A 22 0.36 -10.38 6.15
CA TYR A 22 1.70 -9.93 5.78
C TYR A 22 2.67 -11.11 5.61
N ASN A 23 2.70 -12.00 6.61
CA ASN A 23 3.66 -13.09 6.60
C ASN A 23 3.40 -14.10 5.48
N GLU A 24 2.15 -14.27 5.11
CA GLU A 24 1.78 -15.23 4.09
C GLU A 24 1.87 -14.67 2.68
N THR A 25 2.13 -13.40 2.54
CA THR A 25 2.22 -12.74 1.25
C THR A 25 3.68 -12.63 0.83
N ASN A 26 3.96 -12.91 -0.44
CA ASN A 26 5.30 -12.69 -0.96
C ASN A 26 5.22 -11.80 -2.19
N MET A 27 6.40 -11.31 -2.62
CA MET A 27 6.47 -10.37 -3.73
C MET A 27 5.96 -10.97 -5.04
N ALA A 28 6.18 -12.27 -5.22
CA ALA A 28 5.71 -12.94 -6.43
C ALA A 28 4.18 -12.91 -6.53
N ASP A 29 3.51 -13.08 -5.39
CA ASP A 29 2.05 -13.01 -5.38
C ASP A 29 1.56 -11.63 -5.81
N ILE A 30 2.22 -10.62 -5.30
CA ILE A 30 1.83 -9.24 -5.61
C ILE A 30 2.10 -8.95 -7.08
N ALA A 31 3.25 -9.36 -7.58
CA ALA A 31 3.59 -9.15 -9.00
C ALA A 31 2.55 -9.80 -9.90
N GLU A 32 2.09 -10.99 -9.54
CA GLU A 32 1.10 -11.70 -10.33
C GLU A 32 -0.22 -10.94 -10.37
N VAL A 33 -0.65 -10.45 -9.23
CA VAL A 33 -1.91 -9.70 -9.15
C VAL A 33 -1.84 -8.42 -9.95
N VAL A 34 -0.71 -7.73 -9.89
CA VAL A 34 -0.55 -6.48 -10.65
C VAL A 34 -0.35 -6.75 -12.15
N GLY A 35 0.13 -7.93 -12.48
CA GLY A 35 0.44 -8.25 -13.86
C GLY A 35 1.83 -7.82 -14.27
N LEU A 36 2.75 -7.75 -13.30
CA LEU A 36 4.13 -7.39 -13.55
C LEU A 36 5.05 -8.57 -13.31
N THR A 37 6.25 -8.48 -13.87
CA THR A 37 7.27 -9.48 -13.56
C THR A 37 7.90 -9.13 -12.21
N ARG A 38 8.52 -10.12 -11.60
CA ARG A 38 9.19 -9.91 -10.34
C ARG A 38 10.30 -8.85 -10.41
N PRO A 39 11.16 -8.88 -11.43
CA PRO A 39 12.17 -7.83 -11.56
C PRO A 39 11.58 -6.43 -11.68
N THR A 40 10.47 -6.30 -12.39
CA THR A 40 9.81 -5.01 -12.52
C THR A 40 9.28 -4.53 -11.18
N LEU A 41 8.66 -5.43 -10.43
CA LEU A 41 8.18 -5.08 -9.11
C LEU A 41 9.33 -4.66 -8.19
N ASN A 42 10.45 -5.41 -8.24
CA ASN A 42 11.62 -5.08 -7.43
C ASN A 42 12.22 -3.73 -7.80
N TYR A 43 12.03 -3.30 -9.02
CA TYR A 43 12.50 -2.00 -9.43
C TYR A 43 11.79 -0.89 -8.65
N TYR A 44 10.50 -1.05 -8.42
CA TYR A 44 9.73 -0.04 -7.69
C TYR A 44 9.82 -0.23 -6.18
N PHE A 45 9.74 -1.47 -5.73
CA PHE A 45 9.78 -1.79 -4.30
C PHE A 45 10.72 -2.96 -4.10
N ARG A 46 11.84 -2.68 -3.48
CA ARG A 46 12.90 -3.68 -3.33
C ARG A 46 12.53 -4.83 -2.41
N THR A 47 11.80 -4.53 -1.35
CA THR A 47 11.47 -5.54 -0.35
C THR A 47 9.99 -5.48 -0.04
N LYS A 48 9.49 -6.57 0.53
CA LYS A 48 8.12 -6.64 0.99
C LYS A 48 7.86 -5.59 2.08
N GLU A 49 8.86 -5.35 2.90
CA GLU A 49 8.74 -4.36 3.97
C GLU A 49 8.56 -2.96 3.43
N ARG A 50 9.31 -2.61 2.40
CA ARG A 50 9.16 -1.29 1.78
C ARG A 50 7.79 -1.15 1.14
N LEU A 51 7.33 -2.21 0.51
CA LEU A 51 6.01 -2.20 -0.10
C LEU A 51 4.94 -2.08 0.99
N PHE A 52 5.11 -2.78 2.09
CA PHE A 52 4.16 -2.70 3.19
C PHE A 52 4.12 -1.28 3.77
N GLN A 53 5.27 -0.64 3.89
CA GLN A 53 5.30 0.74 4.37
C GLN A 53 4.52 1.67 3.45
N ALA A 54 4.63 1.45 2.14
CA ALA A 54 3.87 2.24 1.18
C ALA A 54 2.37 1.98 1.32
N VAL A 55 2.00 0.72 1.52
CA VAL A 55 0.60 0.36 1.74
C VAL A 55 0.08 1.01 3.02
N PHE A 56 0.87 0.95 4.07
CA PHE A 56 0.48 1.52 5.35
C PHE A 56 0.30 3.04 5.23
N SER A 57 1.23 3.69 4.52
CA SER A 57 1.12 5.13 4.28
C SER A 57 -0.15 5.47 3.51
N GLU A 58 -0.50 4.64 2.55
CA GLU A 58 -1.72 4.84 1.78
C GLU A 58 -2.95 4.73 2.68
N ILE A 59 -2.97 3.74 3.55
CA ILE A 59 -4.07 3.56 4.48
C ILE A 59 -4.18 4.76 5.40
N LEU A 60 -3.06 5.22 5.94
CA LEU A 60 -3.05 6.37 6.82
C LEU A 60 -3.53 7.62 6.09
N ARG A 61 -3.14 7.75 4.83
CA ARG A 61 -3.55 8.92 4.06
C ARG A 61 -5.06 8.96 3.87
N CYS A 62 -5.69 7.79 3.79
CA CYS A 62 -7.14 7.72 3.71
C CYS A 62 -7.79 8.04 5.04
N PHE A 63 -7.14 7.67 6.15
CA PHE A 63 -7.69 7.87 7.48
C PHE A 63 -7.41 9.26 8.04
N ILE A 64 -6.26 9.83 7.72
CA ILE A 64 -5.85 11.10 8.30
C ILE A 64 -6.91 12.21 8.16
N PRO A 65 -7.53 12.40 6.99
CA PRO A 65 -8.56 13.44 6.89
C PRO A 65 -9.72 13.22 7.86
N LYS A 66 -10.12 11.98 8.07
CA LYS A 66 -11.20 11.69 9.01
C LYS A 66 -10.77 11.91 10.44
N ILE A 67 -9.54 11.49 10.76
CA ILE A 67 -9.01 11.68 12.09
C ILE A 67 -8.82 13.16 12.37
N LYS A 68 -8.31 13.88 11.39
CA LYS A 68 -8.12 15.32 11.53
C LYS A 68 -9.45 16.02 11.78
N SER A 69 -10.48 15.60 11.10
CA SER A 69 -11.80 16.17 11.28
C SER A 69 -12.31 15.97 12.69
N LEU A 70 -12.03 14.81 13.26
CA LEU A 70 -12.44 14.49 14.63
C LEU A 70 -11.55 15.17 15.66
N ILE A 71 -10.25 15.13 15.42
CA ILE A 71 -9.29 15.62 16.40
C ILE A 71 -9.16 17.14 16.40
N SER A 72 -9.31 17.77 15.24
CA SER A 72 -9.17 19.22 15.17
C SER A 72 -10.25 19.93 15.96
N ALA A 73 -11.34 19.25 16.26
CA ALA A 73 -12.37 19.79 17.14
C ALA A 73 -11.91 19.81 18.59
N ASP A 74 -10.99 18.93 18.92
CA ASP A 74 -10.50 18.79 20.30
C ASP A 74 -9.16 19.48 20.51
N LEU A 75 -8.40 19.67 19.46
CA LEU A 75 -7.09 20.27 19.59
C LEU A 75 -7.19 21.78 19.58
N PRO A 76 -6.66 22.43 20.60
CA PRO A 76 -6.76 23.88 20.70
C PRO A 76 -5.81 24.62 19.76
N LEU A 77 -5.06 23.95 19.01
CA LEU A 77 -4.15 24.64 18.08
C LEU A 77 -4.89 25.25 16.93
#